data_2ada910a7f6194413061bba527e9ac53
#
_entry.id   2ada910a7f6194413061bba527e9ac53
#
_cell.length_a   1.000
_cell.length_b   1.000
_cell.length_c   1.000
_cell.angle_alpha   90.00
_cell.angle_beta   90.00
_cell.angle_gamma   90.00
#
_symmetry.space_group_name_H-M   'P 1'
#
loop_
_entity.id
_entity.type
_entity.pdbx_description
1 polymer ?
#
loop_
_entity_poly.entity_id
_entity_poly.type
_entity_poly.pdbx_seq_one_letter_code
_entity_poly.pdbx_strand_id
1 'polypeptide(L)'
;MNDCKFSGRPTRDPEIRYTEGAQPMAVARYTLAVDRKYKKEGGQQADFLSIVAFGKTAEFVEKYIKKGMKIIVECHAQSGSYEKDGKKVYYTEFVADAHEFCESKGNNNDNAGGQQVDSDGFMNIPDGVAEELPFN
;
A
#
# COMPACT_ATOMS: atom_id res chain seq x y z
N MET A 1 16.71 -12.70 -6.58
CA MET A 1 15.61 -11.75 -6.78
C MET A 1 14.80 -11.64 -5.52
N ASN A 2 14.44 -10.42 -5.12
CA ASN A 2 13.69 -10.17 -3.90
C ASN A 2 12.74 -9.03 -4.19
N ASP A 3 11.57 -9.37 -4.68
CA ASP A 3 10.63 -8.39 -5.17
C ASP A 3 9.21 -8.85 -4.81
N CYS A 4 8.51 -8.03 -4.05
CA CYS A 4 7.17 -8.34 -3.60
C CYS A 4 6.22 -7.20 -3.93
N LYS A 5 4.98 -7.55 -4.23
CA LYS A 5 3.96 -6.55 -4.49
C LYS A 5 2.70 -6.96 -3.75
N PHE A 6 2.16 -6.03 -3.01
CA PHE A 6 0.94 -6.28 -2.23
C PHE A 6 -0.08 -5.19 -2.49
N SER A 7 -1.32 -5.61 -2.57
CA SER A 7 -2.44 -4.69 -2.66
C SER A 7 -3.24 -4.84 -1.39
N GLY A 8 -3.49 -3.74 -0.71
CA GLY A 8 -4.22 -3.81 0.55
C GLY A 8 -4.49 -2.45 1.14
N ARG A 9 -4.86 -2.45 2.42
CA ARG A 9 -5.21 -1.22 3.14
C ARG A 9 -4.44 -1.14 4.45
N PRO A 10 -3.84 0.02 4.76
CA PRO A 10 -3.23 0.19 6.09
C PRO A 10 -4.29 0.04 7.18
N THR A 11 -3.93 -0.64 8.26
CA THR A 11 -4.86 -0.86 9.36
C THR A 11 -5.01 0.36 10.26
N ARG A 12 -4.05 1.27 10.19
CA ARG A 12 -4.08 2.55 10.91
C ARG A 12 -3.15 3.51 10.19
N ASP A 13 -3.18 4.77 10.59
CA ASP A 13 -2.28 5.75 9.99
C ASP A 13 -0.84 5.36 10.26
N PRO A 14 0.07 5.55 9.30
CA PRO A 14 1.47 5.19 9.49
C PRO A 14 2.12 5.98 10.63
N GLU A 15 3.01 5.31 11.32
CA GLU A 15 3.81 5.94 12.36
C GLU A 15 5.09 6.46 11.74
N ILE A 16 5.37 7.74 11.92
CA ILE A 16 6.53 8.38 11.32
C ILE A 16 7.53 8.73 12.40
N ARG A 17 8.78 8.37 12.18
CA ARG A 17 9.88 8.70 13.07
C ARG A 17 11.06 9.21 12.26
N TYR A 18 11.94 9.93 12.91
CA TYR A 18 13.15 10.44 12.27
C TYR A 18 14.35 9.90 13.00
N THR A 19 15.36 9.46 12.25
CA THR A 19 16.59 8.96 12.85
C THR A 19 17.36 10.12 13.48
N GLU A 20 18.18 9.81 14.48
CA GLU A 20 19.03 10.82 15.10
C GLU A 20 20.30 10.97 14.30
N GLY A 21 20.89 12.15 14.35
CA GLY A 21 22.15 12.42 13.70
C GLY A 21 22.14 13.73 12.94
N ALA A 22 23.23 14.01 12.24
CA ALA A 22 23.39 15.25 11.51
C ALA A 22 22.39 15.38 10.36
N GLN A 23 22.00 14.24 9.77
CA GLN A 23 21.02 14.22 8.69
C GLN A 23 19.92 13.23 9.04
N PRO A 24 18.87 13.68 9.74
CA PRO A 24 17.78 12.79 10.10
C PRO A 24 17.09 12.24 8.87
N MET A 25 16.77 10.94 8.91
CA MET A 25 16.07 10.28 7.83
C MET A 25 14.69 9.86 8.33
N ALA A 26 13.69 10.11 7.53
CA ALA A 26 12.34 9.70 7.88
C ALA A 26 12.18 8.18 7.77
N VAL A 27 11.48 7.61 8.73
CA VAL A 27 11.15 6.18 8.72
C VAL A 27 9.67 6.07 9.00
N ALA A 28 8.94 5.44 8.10
CA ALA A 28 7.51 5.24 8.25
C ALA A 28 7.23 3.75 8.43
N ARG A 29 6.37 3.42 9.37
CA ARG A 29 5.97 2.03 9.61
C ARG A 29 4.46 1.93 9.66
N TYR A 30 3.93 0.91 9.02
CA TYR A 30 2.50 0.63 9.12
C TYR A 30 2.25 -0.84 8.84
N THR A 31 1.05 -1.30 9.19
CA THR A 31 0.63 -2.67 8.92
C THR A 31 -0.36 -2.63 7.77
N LEU A 32 -0.10 -3.43 6.75
CA LEU A 32 -0.95 -3.52 5.58
C LEU A 32 -1.81 -4.77 5.69
N ALA A 33 -3.11 -4.60 5.59
CA ALA A 33 -4.04 -5.73 5.56
C ALA A 33 -4.24 -6.14 4.11
N VAL A 34 -3.83 -7.36 3.79
CA VAL A 34 -3.89 -7.90 2.43
C VAL A 34 -4.84 -9.08 2.43
N ASP A 35 -5.90 -8.98 1.63
CA ASP A 35 -6.87 -10.06 1.55
C ASP A 35 -6.22 -11.33 1.04
N ARG A 36 -6.59 -12.44 1.65
CA ARG A 36 -6.10 -13.74 1.20
C ARG A 36 -6.78 -14.12 -0.10
N LYS A 37 -5.99 -14.68 -1.00
CA LYS A 37 -6.52 -15.15 -2.28
C LYS A 37 -7.53 -16.27 -2.07
N TYR A 38 -7.21 -17.17 -1.15
CA TYR A 38 -8.11 -18.28 -0.84
C TYR A 38 -8.57 -18.11 0.60
N LYS A 39 -9.86 -17.84 0.77
CA LYS A 39 -10.43 -17.61 2.09
C LYS A 39 -11.19 -18.85 2.55
N LYS A 40 -11.02 -19.16 3.82
CA LYS A 40 -11.74 -20.27 4.42
C LYS A 40 -12.85 -19.72 5.28
N GLU A 41 -13.99 -20.35 5.20
CA GLU A 41 -15.10 -19.99 6.08
C GLU A 41 -14.68 -20.19 7.54
N GLY A 42 -14.86 -19.17 8.36
CA GLY A 42 -14.45 -19.22 9.76
C GLY A 42 -12.97 -19.02 9.98
N GLY A 43 -12.18 -18.85 8.91
CA GLY A 43 -10.75 -18.65 9.03
C GLY A 43 -10.35 -17.21 8.83
N GLN A 44 -9.05 -16.98 8.88
CA GLN A 44 -8.50 -15.63 8.69
C GLN A 44 -8.70 -15.18 7.26
N GLN A 45 -9.23 -13.98 7.10
CA GLN A 45 -9.57 -13.45 5.77
C GLN A 45 -8.47 -12.60 5.16
N ALA A 46 -7.56 -12.11 5.99
CA ALA A 46 -6.50 -11.23 5.53
C ALA A 46 -5.20 -11.53 6.25
N ASP A 47 -4.10 -11.19 5.60
CA ASP A 47 -2.80 -11.25 6.23
C ASP A 47 -2.36 -9.84 6.57
N PHE A 48 -1.66 -9.69 7.69
CA PHE A 48 -1.23 -8.39 8.19
C PHE A 48 0.28 -8.33 8.08
N LEU A 49 0.76 -7.46 7.19
CA LEU A 49 2.17 -7.39 6.83
C LEU A 49 2.78 -6.10 7.35
N SER A 50 3.95 -6.23 7.98
CA SER A 50 4.68 -5.06 8.47
C SER A 50 5.43 -4.42 7.31
N ILE A 51 5.11 -3.17 7.03
CA ILE A 51 5.74 -2.41 5.96
C ILE A 51 6.55 -1.29 6.61
N VAL A 52 7.78 -1.10 6.10
CA VAL A 52 8.63 0.00 6.55
C VAL A 52 9.13 0.75 5.32
N ALA A 53 9.17 2.07 5.43
CA ALA A 53 9.68 2.92 4.35
C ALA A 53 10.73 3.85 4.91
N PHE A 54 11.71 4.19 4.10
CA PHE A 54 12.81 5.04 4.51
C PHE A 54 12.96 6.24 3.57
N GLY A 55 13.44 7.35 4.11
CA GLY A 55 13.80 8.50 3.31
C GLY A 55 12.62 9.09 2.56
N LYS A 56 12.78 9.31 1.27
CA LYS A 56 11.74 9.94 0.46
C LYS A 56 10.48 9.12 0.39
N THR A 57 10.62 7.79 0.39
CA THR A 57 9.46 6.92 0.40
C THR A 57 8.66 7.11 1.69
N ALA A 58 9.36 7.28 2.81
CA ALA A 58 8.71 7.54 4.09
C ALA A 58 7.98 8.89 4.08
N GLU A 59 8.59 9.89 3.46
CA GLU A 59 7.95 11.20 3.35
C GLU A 59 6.68 11.13 2.52
N PHE A 60 6.70 10.33 1.45
CA PHE A 60 5.52 10.10 0.64
C PHE A 60 4.42 9.44 1.48
N VAL A 61 4.80 8.44 2.27
CA VAL A 61 3.85 7.75 3.15
C VAL A 61 3.23 8.73 4.14
N GLU A 62 4.05 9.58 4.73
CA GLU A 62 3.58 10.57 5.69
C GLU A 62 2.52 11.50 5.08
N LYS A 63 2.77 11.93 3.85
CA LYS A 63 1.90 12.90 3.21
C LYS A 63 0.61 12.29 2.66
N TYR A 64 0.70 11.08 2.13
CA TYR A 64 -0.40 10.57 1.31
C TYR A 64 -1.05 9.29 1.79
N ILE A 65 -0.37 8.49 2.59
CA ILE A 65 -0.91 7.18 2.97
C ILE A 65 -1.64 7.28 4.31
N LYS A 66 -2.90 6.87 4.32
CA LYS A 66 -3.73 6.94 5.51
C LYS A 66 -4.46 5.63 5.72
N LYS A 67 -4.96 5.44 6.93
CA LYS A 67 -5.73 4.26 7.29
C LYS A 67 -6.86 4.01 6.30
N GLY A 68 -6.99 2.79 5.85
CA GLY A 68 -8.13 2.37 5.03
C GLY A 68 -8.03 2.64 3.54
N MET A 69 -7.01 3.36 3.10
CA MET A 69 -6.83 3.62 1.68
C MET A 69 -6.34 2.38 0.96
N LYS A 70 -6.90 2.09 -0.20
CA LYS A 70 -6.42 0.95 -0.98
C LYS A 70 -5.19 1.36 -1.78
N ILE A 71 -4.09 0.66 -1.55
CA ILE A 71 -2.82 0.99 -2.17
C ILE A 71 -2.13 -0.28 -2.67
N ILE A 72 -1.20 -0.09 -3.60
CA ILE A 72 -0.28 -1.13 -4.00
C ILE A 72 1.10 -0.73 -3.50
N VAL A 73 1.79 -1.67 -2.85
CA VAL A 73 3.13 -1.45 -2.33
C VAL A 73 4.09 -2.36 -3.06
N GLU A 74 5.11 -1.77 -3.69
CA GLU A 74 6.22 -2.53 -4.24
C GLU A 74 7.31 -2.53 -3.18
N CYS A 75 7.80 -3.70 -2.83
CA CYS A 75 8.71 -3.82 -1.71
C CYS A 75 9.61 -5.04 -1.86
N HIS A 76 10.55 -5.16 -0.95
CA HIS A 76 11.38 -6.36 -0.86
C HIS A 76 11.37 -6.83 0.58
N ALA A 77 11.51 -8.13 0.77
CA ALA A 77 11.51 -8.72 2.10
C ALA A 77 12.88 -8.57 2.75
N GLN A 78 12.88 -8.27 4.03
CA GLN A 78 14.12 -8.15 4.79
C GLN A 78 13.93 -8.84 6.13
N SER A 79 14.84 -9.73 6.46
CA SER A 79 14.77 -10.43 7.74
C SER A 79 15.83 -9.88 8.66
N GLY A 80 15.58 -10.01 9.95
CA GLY A 80 16.54 -9.59 10.95
C GLY A 80 16.27 -10.31 12.27
N SER A 81 17.02 -9.93 13.27
CA SER A 81 16.82 -10.49 14.60
C SER A 81 17.24 -9.48 15.64
N TYR A 82 16.66 -9.63 16.83
CA TYR A 82 17.05 -8.83 17.99
C TYR A 82 16.94 -9.71 19.22
N GLU A 83 17.56 -9.28 20.31
CA GLU A 83 17.50 -10.01 21.56
C GLU A 83 16.47 -9.39 22.47
N LYS A 84 15.65 -10.22 23.07
CA LYS A 84 14.68 -9.80 24.07
C LYS A 84 14.66 -10.83 25.16
N ASP A 85 14.91 -10.37 26.40
CA ASP A 85 14.92 -11.25 27.57
C ASP A 85 15.87 -12.44 27.41
N GLY A 86 17.02 -12.19 26.79
CA GLY A 86 18.04 -13.23 26.60
C GLY A 86 17.73 -14.19 25.47
N LYS A 87 16.62 -13.98 24.74
CA LYS A 87 16.26 -14.84 23.63
C LYS A 87 16.35 -14.06 22.32
N LYS A 88 16.77 -14.77 21.28
CA LYS A 88 16.87 -14.17 19.96
C LYS A 88 15.52 -14.26 19.29
N VAL A 89 15.00 -13.12 18.84
CA VAL A 89 13.71 -13.05 18.16
C VAL A 89 13.98 -12.69 16.71
N TYR A 90 13.46 -13.50 15.80
CA TYR A 90 13.62 -13.27 14.37
C TYR A 90 12.37 -12.60 13.83
N TYR A 91 12.55 -11.71 12.84
CA TYR A 91 11.42 -11.03 12.23
C TYR A 91 11.63 -10.89 10.73
N THR A 92 10.55 -10.67 10.02
CA THR A 92 10.57 -10.34 8.60
C THR A 92 9.72 -9.10 8.42
N GLU A 93 10.26 -8.13 7.71
CA GLU A 93 9.50 -6.94 7.37
C GLU A 93 9.68 -6.66 5.89
N PHE A 94 8.81 -5.85 5.33
CA PHE A 94 8.84 -5.53 3.91
C PHE A 94 9.23 -4.07 3.77
N VAL A 95 10.35 -3.83 3.08
CA VAL A 95 10.86 -2.48 2.87
C VAL A 95 10.25 -1.93 1.60
N ALA A 96 9.46 -0.88 1.74
CA ALA A 96 8.74 -0.30 0.61
C ALA A 96 9.69 0.43 -0.32
N ASP A 97 9.55 0.14 -1.60
CA ASP A 97 10.31 0.84 -2.64
C ASP A 97 9.42 1.87 -3.34
N ALA A 98 8.14 1.57 -3.49
CA ALA A 98 7.21 2.48 -4.16
C ALA A 98 5.78 2.19 -3.72
N HIS A 99 4.93 3.19 -3.86
CA HIS A 99 3.50 3.08 -3.55
C HIS A 99 2.69 3.60 -4.72
N GLU A 100 1.53 2.98 -4.95
CA GLU A 100 0.57 3.46 -5.93
C GLU A 100 -0.81 3.44 -5.32
N PHE A 101 -1.66 4.36 -5.76
CA PHE A 101 -3.03 4.42 -5.28
C PHE A 101 -3.94 3.61 -6.18
N CYS A 102 -4.85 2.87 -5.58
CA CYS A 102 -5.82 2.08 -6.31
C CYS A 102 -7.17 2.78 -6.39
N GLU A 103 -7.36 3.85 -5.63
CA GLU A 103 -8.63 4.58 -5.58
C GLU A 103 -8.38 6.05 -5.83
N SER A 104 -9.29 6.68 -6.53
CA SER A 104 -9.18 8.10 -6.80
C SER A 104 -9.43 8.89 -5.55
N LYS A 105 -8.66 9.94 -5.41
CA LYS A 105 -8.86 10.86 -4.32
C LYS A 105 -10.12 11.66 -4.56
N GLY A 106 -10.86 11.89 -3.57
CA GLY A 106 -12.04 12.71 -3.66
C GLY A 106 -13.22 12.08 -4.23
N ASN A 107 -13.12 10.90 -4.55
CA ASN A 107 -14.21 10.28 -5.01
C ASN A 107 -15.16 9.95 -3.97
N ASN A 108 -15.66 10.68 -3.57
CA ASN A 108 -16.39 10.56 -2.57
C ASN A 108 -17.66 10.64 -2.87
N ASN A 109 -17.79 10.72 -3.35
CA ASN A 109 -18.66 10.91 -3.46
C ASN A 109 -19.20 10.74 -4.36
N ASP A 110 -19.24 10.90 -4.55
CA ASP A 110 -19.69 10.97 -5.19
C ASP A 110 -20.30 10.42 -5.72
N ASN A 111 -20.66 10.43 -5.88
CA ASN A 111 -21.07 10.10 -6.29
C ASN A 111 -21.17 9.82 -7.04
N ALA A 112 -21.32 9.91 -7.23
CA ALA A 112 -21.29 9.78 -7.84
C ALA A 112 -21.31 9.46 -8.61
N GLY A 113 -21.54 9.40 -8.88
CA GLY A 113 -21.41 9.17 -9.63
C GLY A 113 -21.22 8.85 -10.37
N GLY A 114 -21.24 8.92 -10.68
CA GLY A 114 -20.92 8.63 -11.47
C GLY A 114 -20.59 8.37 -12.21
N GLN A 115 -20.52 8.47 -12.62
CA GLN A 115 -20.06 8.22 -13.38
C GLN A 115 -19.69 7.93 -14.04
N GLN A 116 -19.82 8.04 -14.38
CA GLN A 116 -19.38 7.67 -15.02
C GLN A 116 -18.80 7.32 -15.58
N VAL A 117 -18.79 7.41 -15.69
CA VAL A 117 -18.22 6.97 -16.34
C VAL A 117 -17.86 6.58 -16.88
N ASP A 118 -18.01 6.82 -17.04
CA ASP A 118 -17.74 6.36 -17.65
C ASP A 118 -17.34 5.94 -18.08
N SER A 119 -17.72 6.17 -17.93
CA SER A 119 -17.37 5.66 -18.42
C SER A 119 -16.80 5.36 -18.87
N ASP A 120 -16.97 5.61 -18.81
CA ASP A 120 -16.35 5.23 -19.33
C ASP A 120 -15.56 5.08 -19.32
N GLY A 121 -15.71 5.40 -18.90
CA GLY A 121 -14.98 4.98 -18.93
C GLY A 121 -14.29 4.76 -19.04
N PHE A 122 -14.28 4.95 -18.92
CA PHE A 122 -13.63 4.54 -19.28
C PHE A 122 -13.76 4.74 -19.71
N MET A 123 -13.98 5.10 -19.65
CA MET A 123 -13.97 5.05 -20.14
C MET A 123 -14.13 5.25 -20.68
N ASN A 124 -14.37 5.81 -20.81
CA ASN A 124 -14.44 5.75 -21.46
C ASN A 124 -14.39 5.98 -22.08
N ILE A 125 -14.60 6.15 -22.44
CA ILE A 125 -14.41 6.02 -23.25
C ILE A 125 -14.92 6.15 -23.84
N PRO A 126 -15.21 6.60 -24.23
CA PRO A 126 -15.47 6.54 -24.98
C PRO A 126 -15.59 6.50 -25.67
N ASP A 127 -15.84 6.88 -25.98
CA ASP A 127 -15.70 6.56 -26.82
C ASP A 127 -15.20 6.72 -27.52
N GLY A 128 -15.36 7.02 -27.62
CA GLY A 128 -14.67 6.78 -28.37
C GLY A 128 -13.80 6.51 -28.42
N VAL A 129 -13.56 6.62 -28.23
CA VAL A 129 -12.60 5.90 -28.33
C VAL A 129 -12.39 5.04 -28.17
N ALA A 130 -12.53 4.90 -28.38
CA ALA A 130 -12.27 3.83 -28.53
C ALA A 130 -12.18 3.39 -28.94
N GLU A 131 -12.19 3.73 -29.15
CA GLU A 131 -11.96 3.19 -29.66
C GLU A 131 -11.26 2.99 -30.02
N GLU A 132 -11.23 3.26 -30.01
CA GLU A 132 -10.42 2.85 -30.35
C GLU A 132 -9.73 2.15 -30.18
N LEU A 133 -9.76 2.29 -30.05
CA LEU A 133 -9.06 1.30 -29.94
C LEU A 133 -8.94 0.47 -30.05
N PRO A 134 -8.82 0.43 -30.15
CA PRO A 134 -8.55 -0.66 -30.25
C PRO A 134 -8.65 -1.52 -29.92
N PHE A 135 -8.82 -1.30 -29.73
CA PHE A 135 -8.85 -2.14 -29.45
C PHE A 135 -9.51 -2.37 -29.44
N ASN A 136 -9.74 -1.90 -29.60
CA ASN A 136 -10.15 -2.16 -29.57
C ASN A 136 -10.25 -2.50 -29.52
#